data_d36cf2057006536eec3adf84b4016a86
#
_entry.id   d36cf2057006536eec3adf84b4016a86
#
_cell.length_a   1.000
_cell.length_b   1.000
_cell.length_c   1.000
_cell.angle_alpha   90.00
_cell.angle_beta   90.00
_cell.angle_gamma   90.00
#
_symmetry.space_group_name_H-M   'P 1'
#
loop_
_entity.id
_entity.type
_entity.pdbx_description
1 polymer ?
#
loop_
_entity_poly.entity_id
_entity_poly.type
_entity_poly.pdbx_seq_one_letter_code
_entity_poly.pdbx_strand_id
1 'polypeptide(L)'
;MLVLAVDTSTPAVTAGVVRLTEAAGAPVETLATRVRVDARSHAEILTPNILECLTDAHITAADLGAVVVGVGPGPYTGLRVGMATAAAFGDALGVPVYGVCSLDAIAADVVEPGTLLVVTDARRREIYWARYESGVRTAGPDVIAPAELDRLGVDAVAGSAPHAALFDLPIRDVQAPSPAGLIQVAAADIASGIAPGPLVPLYLRRPDAKTLDERAAAKARR
;
A
#
# COMPACT_ATOMS: atom_id res chain seq x y z
N MET A 1 1.02 -21.75 1.21
CA MET A 1 2.18 -21.05 0.59
C MET A 1 2.66 -19.95 1.52
N LEU A 2 3.99 -19.70 1.60
CA LEU A 2 4.54 -18.55 2.33
C LEU A 2 4.74 -17.38 1.37
N VAL A 3 4.34 -16.18 1.80
CA VAL A 3 4.34 -14.98 0.97
C VAL A 3 5.01 -13.84 1.74
N LEU A 4 5.94 -13.14 1.10
CA LEU A 4 6.51 -11.90 1.60
C LEU A 4 5.61 -10.75 1.19
N ALA A 5 5.20 -9.91 2.14
CA ALA A 5 4.45 -8.68 1.87
C ALA A 5 5.26 -7.46 2.28
N VAL A 6 5.31 -6.44 1.41
CA VAL A 6 6.01 -5.17 1.67
C VAL A 6 5.20 -3.97 1.21
N ASP A 7 5.26 -2.88 1.95
CA ASP A 7 4.71 -1.59 1.53
C ASP A 7 5.57 -0.43 2.02
N THR A 8 5.75 0.55 1.16
CA THR A 8 6.48 1.80 1.42
C THR A 8 5.76 3.02 0.83
N SER A 9 4.45 2.91 0.64
CA SER A 9 3.60 3.96 0.07
C SER A 9 3.25 5.06 1.08
N THR A 10 3.37 4.77 2.37
CA THR A 10 3.10 5.67 3.49
C THR A 10 4.39 5.98 4.25
N PRO A 11 4.38 6.84 5.28
CA PRO A 11 5.52 6.97 6.19
C PRO A 11 5.89 5.68 6.93
N ALA A 12 4.98 4.70 7.00
CA ALA A 12 5.27 3.38 7.54
C ALA A 12 6.01 2.53 6.50
N VAL A 13 7.10 1.90 6.92
CA VAL A 13 7.81 0.86 6.19
C VAL A 13 7.31 -0.48 6.70
N THR A 14 6.47 -1.13 5.94
CA THR A 14 5.85 -2.39 6.30
C THR A 14 6.56 -3.54 5.62
N ALA A 15 6.88 -4.58 6.38
CA ALA A 15 7.32 -5.89 5.88
C ALA A 15 6.69 -7.00 6.73
N GLY A 16 6.40 -8.14 6.13
CA GLY A 16 5.92 -9.30 6.87
C GLY A 16 5.92 -10.58 6.06
N VAL A 17 5.91 -11.70 6.78
CA VAL A 17 5.74 -13.03 6.23
C VAL A 17 4.36 -13.53 6.63
N VAL A 18 3.61 -13.95 5.63
CA VAL A 18 2.22 -14.42 5.80
C VAL A 18 2.06 -15.80 5.18
N ARG A 19 1.35 -16.68 5.87
CA ARG A 19 0.93 -17.96 5.32
C ARG A 19 -0.44 -17.80 4.67
N LEU A 20 -0.49 -18.03 3.37
CA LEU A 20 -1.72 -18.12 2.60
C LEU A 20 -2.12 -19.59 2.47
N THR A 21 -3.31 -19.91 2.95
CA THR A 21 -3.94 -21.23 2.77
C THR A 21 -4.66 -21.29 1.41
N GLU A 22 -4.65 -22.45 0.77
CA GLU A 22 -5.28 -22.63 -0.56
C GLU A 22 -6.81 -22.64 -0.53
N ALA A 23 -7.40 -22.74 0.67
CA ALA A 23 -8.86 -22.71 0.80
C ALA A 23 -9.40 -21.30 0.56
N ALA A 24 -10.27 -21.14 -0.41
CA ALA A 24 -10.92 -19.87 -0.70
C ALA A 24 -11.62 -19.31 0.54
N GLY A 25 -11.31 -18.06 0.91
CA GLY A 25 -11.85 -17.40 2.09
C GLY A 25 -11.21 -17.83 3.43
N ALA A 26 -10.18 -18.66 3.42
CA ALA A 26 -9.44 -18.96 4.63
C ALA A 26 -8.70 -17.70 5.15
N PRO A 27 -8.66 -17.50 6.48
CA PRO A 27 -7.93 -16.38 7.05
C PRO A 27 -6.44 -16.50 6.73
N VAL A 28 -5.83 -15.38 6.39
CA VAL A 28 -4.37 -15.27 6.23
C VAL A 28 -3.72 -15.29 7.61
N GLU A 29 -2.66 -16.08 7.78
CA GLU A 29 -1.91 -16.17 9.03
C GLU A 29 -0.64 -15.34 8.93
N THR A 30 -0.55 -14.25 9.69
CA THR A 30 0.70 -13.46 9.78
C THR A 30 1.68 -14.18 10.70
N LEU A 31 2.82 -14.63 10.16
CA LEU A 31 3.86 -15.32 10.92
C LEU A 31 4.83 -14.31 11.56
N ALA A 32 5.13 -13.24 10.86
CA ALA A 32 5.98 -12.16 11.36
C ALA A 32 5.61 -10.86 10.69
N THR A 33 5.74 -9.75 11.42
CA THR A 33 5.52 -8.40 10.90
C THR A 33 6.49 -7.41 11.49
N ARG A 34 6.91 -6.43 10.69
CA ARG A 34 7.66 -5.25 11.08
C ARG A 34 7.06 -4.03 10.43
N VAL A 35 6.68 -3.07 11.26
CA VAL A 35 6.20 -1.76 10.81
C VAL A 35 7.01 -0.70 11.53
N ARG A 36 7.80 0.08 10.78
CA ARG A 36 8.58 1.20 11.32
C ARG A 36 8.17 2.48 10.62
N VAL A 37 7.80 3.49 11.41
CA VAL A 37 7.35 4.77 10.87
C VAL A 37 8.55 5.71 10.75
N ASP A 38 9.06 5.86 9.52
CA ASP A 38 10.12 6.82 9.17
C ASP A 38 9.99 7.21 7.69
N ALA A 39 9.54 8.42 7.45
CA ALA A 39 9.29 8.93 6.09
C ALA A 39 10.57 9.18 5.26
N ARG A 40 11.78 9.03 5.84
CA ARG A 40 13.05 9.39 5.19
C ARG A 40 13.97 8.19 4.95
N SER A 41 13.81 7.11 5.71
CA SER A 41 14.75 6.00 5.76
C SER A 41 14.19 4.71 5.15
N HIS A 42 13.21 4.79 4.22
CA HIS A 42 12.57 3.62 3.62
C HIS A 42 13.59 2.61 3.06
N ALA A 43 14.60 3.09 2.32
CA ALA A 43 15.61 2.23 1.71
C ALA A 43 16.53 1.54 2.74
N GLU A 44 16.78 2.21 3.86
CA GLU A 44 17.65 1.70 4.93
C GLU A 44 16.93 0.70 5.83
N ILE A 45 15.60 0.85 5.97
CA ILE A 45 14.78 0.08 6.92
C ILE A 45 14.18 -1.18 6.28
N LEU A 46 13.79 -1.13 5.01
CA LEU A 46 12.96 -2.19 4.40
C LEU A 46 13.67 -3.55 4.40
N THR A 47 14.90 -3.63 3.89
CA THR A 47 15.64 -4.90 3.82
C THR A 47 15.94 -5.48 5.22
N PRO A 48 16.42 -4.71 6.20
CA PRO A 48 16.50 -5.20 7.59
C PRO A 48 15.17 -5.73 8.13
N ASN A 49 14.05 -5.03 7.92
CA ASN A 49 12.74 -5.50 8.36
C ASN A 49 12.35 -6.85 7.71
N ILE A 50 12.64 -7.03 6.42
CA ILE A 50 12.40 -8.30 5.72
C ILE A 50 13.22 -9.43 6.36
N LEU A 51 14.51 -9.23 6.59
CA LEU A 51 15.40 -10.23 7.18
C LEU A 51 14.98 -10.59 8.61
N GLU A 52 14.59 -9.60 9.41
CA GLU A 52 14.03 -9.82 10.74
C GLU A 52 12.73 -10.65 10.68
N CYS A 53 11.83 -10.36 9.73
CA CYS A 53 10.59 -11.13 9.56
C CYS A 53 10.87 -12.59 9.16
N LEU A 54 11.84 -12.86 8.26
CA LEU A 54 12.23 -14.21 7.91
C LEU A 54 12.78 -14.98 9.12
N THR A 55 13.62 -14.30 9.92
CA THR A 55 14.21 -14.89 11.14
C THR A 55 13.12 -15.23 12.16
N ASP A 56 12.18 -14.32 12.44
CA ASP A 56 11.11 -14.52 13.41
C ASP A 56 10.10 -15.59 12.96
N ALA A 57 9.87 -15.67 11.65
CA ALA A 57 9.04 -16.72 11.06
C ALA A 57 9.75 -18.10 11.00
N HIS A 58 11.03 -18.18 11.38
CA HIS A 58 11.87 -19.38 11.32
C HIS A 58 11.94 -20.00 9.91
N ILE A 59 12.04 -19.15 8.88
CA ILE A 59 12.14 -19.56 7.47
C ILE A 59 13.33 -18.88 6.79
N THR A 60 13.67 -19.36 5.63
CA THR A 60 14.61 -18.73 4.71
C THR A 60 13.89 -18.06 3.55
N ALA A 61 14.56 -17.19 2.81
CA ALA A 61 13.96 -16.58 1.63
C ALA A 61 13.58 -17.63 0.55
N ALA A 62 14.28 -18.77 0.49
CA ALA A 62 13.98 -19.86 -0.45
C ALA A 62 12.65 -20.58 -0.17
N ASP A 63 12.07 -20.40 1.00
CA ASP A 63 10.77 -20.97 1.38
C ASP A 63 9.58 -20.14 0.89
N LEU A 64 9.86 -18.93 0.38
CA LEU A 64 8.83 -18.03 -0.14
C LEU A 64 8.32 -18.49 -1.51
N GLY A 65 7.03 -18.51 -1.69
CA GLY A 65 6.37 -18.88 -2.95
C GLY A 65 5.87 -17.68 -3.77
N ALA A 66 5.79 -16.48 -3.18
CA ALA A 66 5.42 -15.26 -3.86
C ALA A 66 5.86 -14.03 -3.05
N VAL A 67 5.86 -12.87 -3.71
CA VAL A 67 6.01 -11.55 -3.09
C VAL A 67 4.78 -10.71 -3.44
N VAL A 68 4.26 -9.95 -2.46
CA VAL A 68 3.22 -8.94 -2.68
C VAL A 68 3.76 -7.58 -2.27
N VAL A 69 3.53 -6.58 -3.11
CA VAL A 69 4.01 -5.22 -2.86
C VAL A 69 2.93 -4.19 -3.09
N GLY A 70 2.81 -3.23 -2.16
CA GLY A 70 2.00 -2.06 -2.39
C GLY A 70 2.57 -1.18 -3.49
N VAL A 71 1.75 -0.90 -4.52
CA VAL A 71 2.13 -0.01 -5.63
C VAL A 71 1.61 1.42 -5.46
N GLY A 72 1.15 1.75 -4.27
CA GLY A 72 0.62 3.06 -3.92
C GLY A 72 -0.91 3.15 -3.94
N PRO A 73 -1.43 4.37 -3.97
CA PRO A 73 -0.73 5.65 -4.20
C PRO A 73 0.17 6.06 -3.02
N GLY A 74 1.20 6.86 -3.34
CA GLY A 74 2.15 7.31 -2.33
C GLY A 74 3.29 8.15 -2.91
N PRO A 75 4.22 8.65 -2.07
CA PRO A 75 5.36 9.43 -2.50
C PRO A 75 6.28 8.64 -3.45
N TYR A 76 6.71 9.28 -4.52
CA TYR A 76 7.50 8.70 -5.60
C TYR A 76 8.71 7.87 -5.13
N THR A 77 9.52 8.40 -4.21
CA THR A 77 10.72 7.70 -3.72
C THR A 77 10.36 6.47 -2.90
N GLY A 78 9.39 6.61 -1.99
CA GLY A 78 8.93 5.48 -1.17
C GLY A 78 8.45 4.33 -2.04
N LEU A 79 7.51 4.58 -2.95
CA LEU A 79 6.98 3.55 -3.85
C LEU A 79 8.07 2.78 -4.60
N ARG A 80 9.06 3.50 -5.12
CA ARG A 80 10.15 2.87 -5.86
C ARG A 80 11.02 1.96 -5.00
N VAL A 81 11.26 2.32 -3.74
CA VAL A 81 12.02 1.48 -2.82
C VAL A 81 11.33 0.14 -2.63
N GLY A 82 10.05 0.13 -2.26
CA GLY A 82 9.28 -1.10 -2.07
C GLY A 82 9.21 -1.96 -3.32
N MET A 83 8.80 -1.34 -4.43
CA MET A 83 8.64 -2.04 -5.71
C MET A 83 9.96 -2.62 -6.24
N ALA A 84 11.06 -1.86 -6.16
CA ALA A 84 12.37 -2.34 -6.60
C ALA A 84 12.88 -3.48 -5.70
N THR A 85 12.70 -3.36 -4.39
CA THR A 85 13.05 -4.43 -3.44
C THR A 85 12.23 -5.69 -3.71
N ALA A 86 10.92 -5.57 -3.87
CA ALA A 86 10.05 -6.70 -4.17
C ALA A 86 10.40 -7.39 -5.50
N ALA A 87 10.66 -6.59 -6.55
CA ALA A 87 11.09 -7.11 -7.84
C ALA A 87 12.43 -7.85 -7.74
N ALA A 88 13.41 -7.31 -6.99
CA ALA A 88 14.70 -7.96 -6.78
C ALA A 88 14.57 -9.29 -6.02
N PHE A 89 13.69 -9.36 -5.00
CA PHE A 89 13.41 -10.62 -4.32
C PHE A 89 12.74 -11.64 -5.24
N GLY A 90 11.71 -11.21 -5.99
CA GLY A 90 11.02 -12.07 -6.95
C GLY A 90 11.96 -12.64 -8.02
N ASP A 91 12.82 -11.79 -8.58
CA ASP A 91 13.79 -12.18 -9.62
C ASP A 91 14.86 -13.14 -9.05
N ALA A 92 15.43 -12.83 -7.89
CA ALA A 92 16.45 -13.65 -7.25
C ALA A 92 15.93 -15.04 -6.82
N LEU A 93 14.66 -15.14 -6.43
CA LEU A 93 14.04 -16.38 -5.96
C LEU A 93 13.28 -17.14 -7.07
N GLY A 94 13.05 -16.51 -8.22
CA GLY A 94 12.24 -17.07 -9.30
C GLY A 94 10.76 -17.20 -8.93
N VAL A 95 10.23 -16.31 -8.09
CA VAL A 95 8.84 -16.33 -7.63
C VAL A 95 8.04 -15.12 -8.18
N PRO A 96 6.72 -15.26 -8.35
CA PRO A 96 5.88 -14.16 -8.84
C PRO A 96 5.81 -12.99 -7.86
N VAL A 97 5.68 -11.77 -8.41
CA VAL A 97 5.54 -10.52 -7.64
C VAL A 97 4.23 -9.84 -7.99
N TYR A 98 3.30 -9.75 -7.03
CA TYR A 98 1.99 -9.15 -7.21
C TYR A 98 2.00 -7.72 -6.68
N GLY A 99 1.59 -6.76 -7.52
CA GLY A 99 1.39 -5.37 -7.12
C GLY A 99 -0.06 -5.10 -6.73
N VAL A 100 -0.30 -4.54 -5.55
CA VAL A 100 -1.64 -4.22 -5.06
C VAL A 100 -1.77 -2.75 -4.67
N CYS A 101 -2.96 -2.18 -4.79
CA CYS A 101 -3.20 -0.83 -4.31
C CYS A 101 -3.08 -0.79 -2.77
N SER A 102 -2.24 0.10 -2.26
CA SER A 102 -2.00 0.23 -0.83
C SER A 102 -3.24 0.68 -0.03
N LEU A 103 -4.13 1.47 -0.66
CA LEU A 103 -5.40 1.86 -0.01
C LEU A 103 -6.35 0.66 0.10
N ASP A 104 -6.34 -0.27 -0.87
CA ASP A 104 -7.13 -1.50 -0.80
C ASP A 104 -6.67 -2.38 0.38
N ALA A 105 -5.35 -2.44 0.62
CA ALA A 105 -4.80 -3.18 1.75
C ALA A 105 -5.21 -2.58 3.11
N ILE A 106 -5.27 -1.25 3.22
CA ILE A 106 -5.82 -0.58 4.42
C ILE A 106 -7.30 -0.93 4.59
N ALA A 107 -8.08 -0.89 3.51
CA ALA A 107 -9.51 -1.23 3.57
C ALA A 107 -9.75 -2.69 3.93
N ALA A 108 -8.91 -3.61 3.47
CA ALA A 108 -9.01 -5.04 3.76
C ALA A 108 -8.84 -5.36 5.26
N ASP A 109 -8.11 -4.53 6.00
CA ASP A 109 -7.94 -4.68 7.45
C ASP A 109 -9.13 -4.14 8.26
N VAL A 110 -10.09 -3.44 7.62
CA VAL A 110 -11.30 -2.92 8.28
C VAL A 110 -12.46 -3.89 8.04
N VAL A 111 -12.71 -4.75 9.03
CA VAL A 111 -13.72 -5.82 8.95
C VAL A 111 -15.06 -5.31 9.48
N GLU A 112 -15.68 -4.34 8.81
CA GLU A 112 -17.00 -3.85 9.17
C GLU A 112 -17.88 -3.63 7.93
N PRO A 113 -19.21 -3.88 8.02
CA PRO A 113 -20.13 -3.51 6.95
C PRO A 113 -20.28 -1.99 6.87
N GLY A 114 -20.61 -1.49 5.69
CA GLY A 114 -20.85 -0.07 5.46
C GLY A 114 -19.87 0.56 4.47
N THR A 115 -19.93 1.88 4.39
CA THR A 115 -19.09 2.65 3.48
C THR A 115 -17.87 3.21 4.20
N LEU A 116 -16.69 2.78 3.80
CA LEU A 116 -15.39 3.20 4.33
C LEU A 116 -14.71 4.19 3.37
N LEU A 117 -14.18 5.27 3.91
CA LEU A 117 -13.24 6.14 3.25
C LEU A 117 -11.82 5.82 3.73
N VAL A 118 -10.90 5.52 2.84
CA VAL A 118 -9.48 5.40 3.17
C VAL A 118 -8.73 6.62 2.67
N VAL A 119 -7.93 7.24 3.54
CA VAL A 119 -7.17 8.45 3.24
C VAL A 119 -5.72 8.36 3.68
N THR A 120 -4.78 8.80 2.81
CA THR A 120 -3.36 8.90 3.15
C THR A 120 -2.79 10.25 2.68
N ASP A 121 -1.61 10.63 3.20
CA ASP A 121 -0.97 11.91 2.90
C ASP A 121 -0.48 11.98 1.44
N ALA A 122 -1.03 12.91 0.66
CA ALA A 122 -0.55 13.22 -0.69
C ALA A 122 0.38 14.44 -0.73
N ARG A 123 0.78 14.98 0.44
CA ARG A 123 1.51 16.24 0.58
C ARG A 123 0.70 17.47 0.13
N ARG A 124 1.21 18.67 0.38
CA ARG A 124 0.64 19.97 -0.06
C ARG A 124 -0.84 20.17 0.31
N ARG A 125 -1.27 19.65 1.45
CA ARG A 125 -2.66 19.71 1.94
C ARG A 125 -3.65 18.94 1.06
N GLU A 126 -3.18 17.96 0.30
CA GLU A 126 -3.98 17.00 -0.44
C GLU A 126 -3.90 15.62 0.22
N ILE A 127 -4.87 14.78 -0.10
CA ILE A 127 -4.93 13.38 0.32
C ILE A 127 -5.05 12.47 -0.90
N TYR A 128 -4.43 11.29 -0.82
CA TYR A 128 -4.86 10.15 -1.61
C TYR A 128 -6.07 9.55 -0.92
N TRP A 129 -7.07 9.16 -1.69
CA TRP A 129 -8.31 8.62 -1.15
C TRP A 129 -8.88 7.52 -2.02
N ALA A 130 -9.65 6.63 -1.40
CA ALA A 130 -10.52 5.68 -2.08
C ALA A 130 -11.73 5.39 -1.20
N ARG A 131 -12.89 5.09 -1.81
CA ARG A 131 -14.13 4.72 -1.14
C ARG A 131 -14.42 3.26 -1.37
N TYR A 132 -14.88 2.60 -0.32
CA TYR A 132 -15.21 1.19 -0.30
C TYR A 132 -16.61 0.98 0.23
N GLU A 133 -17.35 0.04 -0.34
CA GLU A 133 -18.62 -0.42 0.17
C GLU A 133 -18.52 -1.92 0.43
N SER A 134 -18.71 -2.34 1.68
CA SER A 134 -18.55 -3.75 2.10
C SER A 134 -17.24 -4.38 1.62
N GLY A 135 -16.13 -3.65 1.74
CA GLY A 135 -14.79 -4.08 1.34
C GLY A 135 -14.47 -3.98 -0.15
N VAL A 136 -15.43 -3.62 -1.00
CA VAL A 136 -15.23 -3.44 -2.44
C VAL A 136 -15.02 -1.97 -2.76
N ARG A 137 -13.96 -1.65 -3.50
CA ARG A 137 -13.70 -0.27 -3.92
C ARG A 137 -14.73 0.22 -4.93
N THR A 138 -15.42 1.33 -4.59
CA THR A 138 -16.45 1.94 -5.43
C THR A 138 -16.01 3.25 -6.10
N ALA A 139 -14.97 3.93 -5.54
CA ALA A 139 -14.39 5.14 -6.14
C ALA A 139 -12.91 5.31 -5.77
N GLY A 140 -12.16 6.02 -6.60
CA GLY A 140 -10.71 6.17 -6.46
C GLY A 140 -9.92 4.96 -6.98
N PRO A 141 -8.61 4.85 -6.69
CA PRO A 141 -7.85 5.84 -5.94
C PRO A 141 -7.64 7.14 -6.72
N ASP A 142 -7.66 8.27 -6.04
CA ASP A 142 -7.42 9.58 -6.63
C ASP A 142 -6.77 10.53 -5.59
N VAL A 143 -6.45 11.75 -6.00
CA VAL A 143 -5.86 12.80 -5.17
C VAL A 143 -6.76 14.04 -5.18
N ILE A 144 -7.04 14.60 -3.98
CA ILE A 144 -7.94 15.75 -3.84
C ILE A 144 -7.59 16.54 -2.56
N ALA A 145 -8.00 17.81 -2.52
CA ALA A 145 -8.02 18.54 -1.27
C ALA A 145 -9.15 18.02 -0.36
N PRO A 146 -8.91 17.77 0.95
CA PRO A 146 -9.92 17.18 1.84
C PRO A 146 -11.27 17.91 1.85
N ALA A 147 -11.23 19.24 1.69
CA ALA A 147 -12.44 20.07 1.68
C ALA A 147 -13.32 19.89 0.43
N GLU A 148 -12.77 19.35 -0.64
CA GLU A 148 -13.45 19.12 -1.92
C GLU A 148 -14.01 17.70 -2.04
N LEU A 149 -13.64 16.79 -1.11
CA LEU A 149 -14.10 15.42 -1.13
C LEU A 149 -15.55 15.31 -0.65
N ASP A 150 -16.41 14.73 -1.48
CA ASP A 150 -17.78 14.41 -1.09
C ASP A 150 -17.78 13.26 -0.07
N ARG A 151 -18.44 13.50 1.06
CA ARG A 151 -18.56 12.60 2.21
C ARG A 151 -19.96 11.99 2.37
N LEU A 152 -20.86 12.25 1.45
CA LEU A 152 -22.23 11.77 1.55
C LEU A 152 -22.27 10.24 1.60
N GLY A 153 -22.91 9.68 2.62
CA GLY A 153 -23.06 8.25 2.81
C GLY A 153 -21.78 7.51 3.22
N VAL A 154 -20.78 8.20 3.77
CA VAL A 154 -19.58 7.56 4.37
C VAL A 154 -19.83 7.33 5.86
N ASP A 155 -19.65 6.08 6.31
CA ASP A 155 -19.88 5.66 7.70
C ASP A 155 -18.63 5.77 8.58
N ALA A 156 -17.46 5.57 8.01
CA ALA A 156 -16.19 5.59 8.74
C ALA A 156 -15.01 5.98 7.84
N VAL A 157 -13.90 6.35 8.48
CA VAL A 157 -12.64 6.69 7.82
C VAL A 157 -11.48 5.91 8.42
N ALA A 158 -10.54 5.46 7.56
CA ALA A 158 -9.27 4.83 7.95
C ALA A 158 -8.08 5.49 7.25
N GLY A 159 -6.86 5.10 7.60
CA GLY A 159 -5.62 5.58 7.02
C GLY A 159 -4.89 6.57 7.92
N SER A 160 -4.19 7.52 7.32
CA SER A 160 -3.35 8.48 8.06
C SER A 160 -4.16 9.25 9.11
N ALA A 161 -3.86 9.05 10.39
CA ALA A 161 -4.63 9.61 11.51
C ALA A 161 -4.82 11.14 11.43
N PRO A 162 -3.78 11.97 11.10
CA PRO A 162 -3.97 13.41 10.95
C PRO A 162 -4.93 13.81 9.82
N HIS A 163 -5.02 12.97 8.76
CA HIS A 163 -5.88 13.23 7.61
C HIS A 163 -7.29 12.67 7.84
N ALA A 164 -7.41 11.51 8.48
CA ALA A 164 -8.70 10.95 8.89
C ALA A 164 -9.46 11.89 9.83
N ALA A 165 -8.77 12.55 10.76
CA ALA A 165 -9.35 13.52 11.70
C ALA A 165 -9.99 14.76 11.03
N LEU A 166 -9.71 15.01 9.74
CA LEU A 166 -10.31 16.14 9.01
C LEU A 166 -11.78 15.90 8.61
N PHE A 167 -12.28 14.67 8.77
CA PHE A 167 -13.58 14.29 8.21
C PHE A 167 -14.73 14.24 9.21
N ASP A 168 -14.48 14.39 10.51
CA ASP A 168 -15.51 14.29 11.56
C ASP A 168 -16.38 13.02 11.42
N LEU A 169 -15.70 11.89 11.16
CA LEU A 169 -16.27 10.55 11.00
C LEU A 169 -15.67 9.59 12.02
N PRO A 170 -16.35 8.50 12.37
CA PRO A 170 -15.77 7.42 13.15
C PRO A 170 -14.44 6.92 12.52
N ILE A 171 -13.33 7.00 13.27
CA ILE A 171 -12.01 6.60 12.80
C ILE A 171 -11.80 5.11 13.09
N ARG A 172 -11.34 4.35 12.09
CA ARG A 172 -10.83 3.00 12.25
C ARG A 172 -9.31 3.05 12.38
N ASP A 173 -8.75 2.41 13.40
CA ASP A 173 -7.32 2.48 13.71
C ASP A 173 -6.49 1.53 12.83
N VAL A 174 -6.59 1.76 11.52
CA VAL A 174 -5.75 1.14 10.49
C VAL A 174 -5.07 2.25 9.72
N GLN A 175 -3.82 2.56 10.09
CA GLN A 175 -3.13 3.77 9.63
C GLN A 175 -2.23 3.55 8.40
N ALA A 176 -1.85 2.32 8.13
CA ALA A 176 -0.97 1.93 7.01
C ALA A 176 -1.32 0.51 6.55
N PRO A 177 -0.91 0.10 5.33
CA PRO A 177 -1.08 -1.26 4.87
C PRO A 177 -0.41 -2.27 5.80
N SER A 178 -1.14 -3.30 6.23
CA SER A 178 -0.57 -4.45 6.94
C SER A 178 -0.11 -5.55 5.96
N PRO A 179 0.78 -6.45 6.37
CA PRO A 179 1.10 -7.63 5.56
C PRO A 179 -0.13 -8.49 5.24
N ALA A 180 -1.04 -8.65 6.21
CA ALA A 180 -2.28 -9.40 6.01
C ALA A 180 -3.19 -8.74 4.98
N GLY A 181 -3.41 -7.42 5.09
CA GLY A 181 -4.23 -6.67 4.14
C GLY A 181 -3.68 -6.71 2.72
N LEU A 182 -2.36 -6.58 2.55
CA LEU A 182 -1.70 -6.71 1.25
C LEU A 182 -1.96 -8.09 0.62
N ILE A 183 -1.81 -9.16 1.42
CA ILE A 183 -2.03 -10.53 0.94
C ILE A 183 -3.50 -10.79 0.65
N GLN A 184 -4.44 -10.28 1.47
CA GLN A 184 -5.88 -10.43 1.22
C GLN A 184 -6.29 -9.86 -0.13
N VAL A 185 -5.75 -8.70 -0.51
CA VAL A 185 -6.01 -8.10 -1.82
C VAL A 185 -5.48 -8.96 -2.97
N ALA A 186 -4.31 -9.59 -2.81
CA ALA A 186 -3.70 -10.43 -3.84
C ALA A 186 -4.18 -11.90 -3.82
N ALA A 187 -4.91 -12.31 -2.79
CA ALA A 187 -5.19 -13.73 -2.51
C ALA A 187 -5.88 -14.47 -3.66
N ALA A 188 -6.83 -13.82 -4.31
CA ALA A 188 -7.57 -14.42 -5.43
C ALA A 188 -6.66 -14.67 -6.65
N ASP A 189 -5.81 -13.71 -7.00
CA ASP A 189 -4.87 -13.81 -8.11
C ASP A 189 -3.80 -14.88 -7.84
N ILE A 190 -3.29 -14.91 -6.61
CA ILE A 190 -2.32 -15.93 -6.17
C ILE A 190 -2.96 -17.32 -6.22
N ALA A 191 -4.17 -17.50 -5.68
CA ALA A 191 -4.85 -18.80 -5.64
C ALA A 191 -5.22 -19.32 -7.03
N SER A 192 -5.55 -18.43 -7.96
CA SER A 192 -5.86 -18.80 -9.35
C SER A 192 -4.64 -19.09 -10.21
N GLY A 193 -3.42 -18.85 -9.69
CA GLY A 193 -2.18 -19.02 -10.45
C GLY A 193 -2.03 -18.02 -11.60
N ILE A 194 -2.78 -16.91 -11.58
CA ILE A 194 -2.65 -15.85 -12.57
C ILE A 194 -1.26 -15.26 -12.50
N ALA A 195 -0.55 -15.26 -13.63
CA ALA A 195 0.74 -14.60 -13.72
C ALA A 195 0.58 -13.08 -13.48
N PRO A 196 1.34 -12.50 -12.55
CA PRO A 196 1.22 -11.07 -12.26
C PRO A 196 1.63 -10.25 -13.48
N GLY A 197 0.94 -9.12 -13.67
CA GLY A 197 1.34 -8.11 -14.64
C GLY A 197 2.59 -7.33 -14.19
N PRO A 198 3.11 -6.43 -15.02
CA PRO A 198 4.22 -5.58 -14.63
C PRO A 198 3.86 -4.70 -13.43
N LEU A 199 4.82 -4.45 -12.55
CA LEU A 199 4.63 -3.53 -11.43
C LEU A 199 4.50 -2.08 -11.95
N VAL A 200 3.28 -1.54 -11.90
CA VAL A 200 2.98 -0.16 -12.32
C VAL A 200 2.66 0.68 -11.09
N PRO A 201 3.49 1.68 -10.75
CA PRO A 201 3.23 2.54 -9.61
C PRO A 201 2.03 3.45 -9.86
N LEU A 202 1.19 3.63 -8.84
CA LEU A 202 0.05 4.55 -8.86
C LEU A 202 0.51 5.99 -8.60
N TYR A 203 1.11 6.62 -9.61
CA TYR A 203 1.51 8.03 -9.57
C TYR A 203 0.32 8.94 -9.87
N LEU A 204 -0.55 9.16 -8.90
CA LEU A 204 -1.75 9.99 -9.07
C LEU A 204 -1.44 11.49 -9.06
N ARG A 205 -0.25 11.86 -8.60
CA ARG A 205 0.20 13.24 -8.58
C ARG A 205 1.22 13.50 -9.68
N ARG A 206 1.04 14.63 -10.40
CA ARG A 206 2.05 15.08 -11.37
C ARG A 206 3.35 15.45 -10.68
N PRO A 207 4.51 15.09 -11.24
CA PRO A 207 5.81 15.52 -10.71
C PRO A 207 5.88 17.06 -10.59
N ASP A 208 6.55 17.54 -9.53
CA ASP A 208 6.78 18.98 -9.32
C ASP A 208 7.76 19.62 -10.31
N ALA A 209 8.43 18.80 -11.11
CA ALA A 209 9.36 19.25 -12.12
C ALA A 209 8.61 19.99 -13.23
N LYS A 210 8.77 21.32 -13.26
CA LYS A 210 8.27 22.13 -14.39
C LYS A 210 8.96 21.67 -15.67
N THR A 211 8.18 21.49 -16.72
CA THR A 211 8.72 21.26 -18.07
C THR A 211 9.59 22.44 -18.52
N LEU A 212 10.41 22.24 -19.53
CA LEU A 212 11.23 23.35 -20.09
C LEU A 212 10.34 24.51 -20.56
N ASP A 213 9.19 24.21 -21.14
CA ASP A 213 8.22 25.20 -21.61
C ASP A 213 7.57 25.97 -20.46
N GLU A 214 7.18 25.30 -19.38
CA GLU A 214 6.65 25.93 -18.17
C GLU A 214 7.69 26.82 -17.47
N ARG A 215 8.98 26.41 -17.50
CA ARG A 215 10.11 27.25 -17.00
C ARG A 215 10.32 28.46 -17.86
N ALA A 216 10.27 28.32 -19.19
CA ALA A 216 10.39 29.41 -20.14
C ALA A 216 9.22 30.40 -19.97
N ALA A 217 7.99 29.93 -19.90
CA ALA A 217 6.81 30.76 -19.66
C ALA A 217 6.84 31.50 -18.31
N ALA A 218 7.31 30.85 -17.24
CA ALA A 218 7.48 31.49 -15.94
C ALA A 218 8.59 32.57 -15.93
N LYS A 219 9.62 32.41 -16.76
CA LYS A 219 10.69 33.41 -16.91
C LYS A 219 10.25 34.62 -17.75
N ALA A 220 9.37 34.41 -18.74
CA ALA A 220 8.83 35.49 -19.58
C ALA A 220 7.76 36.35 -18.85
N ARG A 221 7.22 35.90 -17.71
CA ARG A 221 6.26 36.64 -16.88
C ARG A 221 6.88 37.44 -15.73
N ARG A 222 8.21 37.43 -15.60
CA ARG A 222 8.99 38.21 -14.64
C ARG A 222 9.70 39.39 -15.37
#